data_9cddd016a09806c821cada36b12b785d
#
_entry.id   9cddd016a09806c821cada36b12b785d
#
_cell.length_a   1.000
_cell.length_b   1.000
_cell.length_c   1.000
_cell.angle_alpha   90.00
_cell.angle_beta   90.00
_cell.angle_gamma   90.00
#
_symmetry.space_group_name_H-M   'P 1'
#
loop_
_entity.id
_entity.type
_entity.pdbx_description
1 polymer ?
#
loop_
_entity_poly.entity_id
_entity_poly.type
_entity_poly.pdbx_seq_one_letter_code
_entity_poly.pdbx_strand_id
1 'polypeptide(L)'
;YVLFQTCLIKRPFNLFHRKNLSLRTNHTISNFGNKTTWEKSFHELFKQFVNELKEIQFNNDKINNITNFSALNCDIKADLVYIDPPYFNIKGSHLSYHSRYHFLEGLTNYNELANFISLEKNNKEICINQSMEFESKTNFCNDMKELISKHINSIIVISYRNMGYPSIEEIKNILSEFKPLKDIYIVNLGEYSYALNRSRTKANEYLIIGR
;
A
#
# COMPACT_ATOMS: atom_id res chain seq x y z
N TYR A 1 5.58 13.04 0.57
CA TYR A 1 5.96 12.32 1.78
C TYR A 1 5.75 13.17 3.05
N VAL A 2 6.46 14.29 3.22
CA VAL A 2 6.45 15.12 4.44
C VAL A 2 5.03 15.54 4.83
N LEU A 3 4.25 16.08 3.89
CA LEU A 3 2.87 16.49 4.14
C LEU A 3 2.02 15.32 4.63
N PHE A 4 2.11 14.17 3.97
CA PHE A 4 1.32 13.00 4.31
C PHE A 4 1.71 12.44 5.68
N GLN A 5 3.01 12.37 5.98
CA GLN A 5 3.48 11.96 7.30
C GLN A 5 3.04 12.94 8.41
N THR A 6 3.06 14.23 8.13
CA THR A 6 2.58 15.26 9.07
C THR A 6 1.09 15.10 9.38
N CYS A 7 0.29 14.73 8.38
CA CYS A 7 -1.13 14.45 8.53
C CYS A 7 -1.41 13.11 9.23
N LEU A 8 -0.41 12.22 9.31
CA LEU A 8 -0.52 10.95 10.02
C LEU A 8 -0.69 11.18 11.51
N ILE A 9 -1.85 10.79 12.04
CA ILE A 9 -2.04 10.71 13.48
C ILE A 9 -1.41 9.41 13.94
N LYS A 10 -0.20 9.50 14.47
CA LYS A 10 0.50 8.34 15.04
C LYS A 10 -0.32 7.76 16.18
N ARG A 11 -0.89 6.61 15.93
CA ARG A 11 -1.38 5.67 16.95
C ARG A 11 -0.62 4.37 16.76
N PRO A 12 -0.75 3.40 17.67
CA PRO A 12 -0.05 2.13 17.51
C PRO A 12 -0.15 1.50 16.11
N PHE A 13 -1.02 2.01 15.26
CA PHE A 13 -1.29 1.45 13.94
C PHE A 13 -1.40 2.47 12.80
N ASN A 14 -0.97 3.71 12.96
CA ASN A 14 -0.95 4.74 11.90
C ASN A 14 -2.18 4.74 10.97
N LEU A 15 -3.39 4.67 11.54
CA LEU A 15 -4.62 4.43 10.78
C LEU A 15 -5.31 5.73 10.36
N PHE A 16 -5.30 6.06 9.09
CA PHE A 16 -6.04 7.18 8.50
C PHE A 16 -7.55 6.96 8.41
N HIS A 17 -7.96 5.72 8.22
CA HIS A 17 -9.34 5.33 7.89
C HIS A 17 -10.25 5.15 9.10
N ARG A 18 -10.00 5.82 10.22
CA ARG A 18 -10.80 5.59 11.41
C ARG A 18 -12.20 6.13 11.28
N LYS A 19 -13.16 5.23 11.36
CA LYS A 19 -14.58 5.55 11.44
C LYS A 19 -14.95 6.25 12.75
N ASN A 20 -14.15 6.07 13.79
CA ASN A 20 -14.46 6.57 15.13
C ASN A 20 -13.75 7.91 15.39
N LEU A 21 -14.38 9.01 14.95
CA LEU A 21 -13.88 10.37 15.15
C LEU A 21 -13.77 10.76 16.63
N SER A 22 -14.62 10.21 17.49
CA SER A 22 -14.57 10.51 18.93
C SER A 22 -13.23 10.17 19.58
N LEU A 23 -12.54 9.16 19.05
CA LEU A 23 -11.18 8.83 19.50
C LEU A 23 -10.14 9.92 19.18
N ARG A 24 -10.46 10.84 18.26
CA ARG A 24 -9.58 11.95 17.87
C ARG A 24 -9.97 13.26 18.53
N THR A 25 -11.26 13.45 18.79
CA THR A 25 -11.82 14.70 19.31
C THR A 25 -11.98 14.70 20.83
N ASN A 26 -12.13 13.54 21.47
CA ASN A 26 -12.27 13.47 22.90
C ASN A 26 -10.94 13.76 23.59
N HIS A 27 -10.92 14.77 24.45
CA HIS A 27 -9.82 15.01 25.37
C HIS A 27 -9.73 13.85 26.37
N THR A 28 -8.76 12.98 26.19
CA THR A 28 -8.47 11.93 27.16
C THR A 28 -7.43 12.45 28.15
N ILE A 29 -7.72 12.27 29.44
CA ILE A 29 -6.83 12.65 30.55
C ILE A 29 -5.57 11.77 30.59
N SER A 30 -5.53 10.66 29.85
CA SER A 30 -4.41 9.74 29.85
C SER A 30 -3.26 10.21 28.95
N ASN A 31 -2.06 10.17 29.49
CA ASN A 31 -0.80 10.55 28.80
C ASN A 31 -0.38 9.54 27.69
N PHE A 32 -1.23 8.60 27.30
CA PHE A 32 -0.87 7.54 26.36
C PHE A 32 -1.22 7.86 24.90
N GLY A 33 -0.19 7.84 24.07
CA GLY A 33 -0.21 7.58 22.64
C GLY A 33 -0.80 8.68 21.76
N ASN A 34 -1.98 9.19 22.04
CA ASN A 34 -2.66 10.11 21.13
C ASN A 34 -2.45 11.58 21.46
N LYS A 35 -2.35 11.88 22.75
CA LYS A 35 -2.22 13.24 23.24
C LYS A 35 -0.93 13.86 22.75
N THR A 36 0.18 13.14 22.90
CA THR A 36 1.51 13.64 22.51
C THR A 36 1.64 13.96 21.03
N THR A 37 0.99 13.16 20.15
CA THR A 37 1.04 13.42 18.70
C THR A 37 0.01 14.47 18.30
N TRP A 38 -1.12 14.53 18.99
CA TRP A 38 -2.17 15.50 18.74
C TRP A 38 -1.79 16.90 19.22
N GLU A 39 -1.06 17.00 20.32
CA GLU A 39 -0.59 18.26 20.88
C GLU A 39 0.62 18.84 20.14
N LYS A 40 1.35 18.03 19.37
CA LYS A 40 2.40 18.56 18.51
C LYS A 40 1.80 19.41 17.40
N SER A 41 2.32 20.61 17.24
CA SER A 41 1.87 21.48 16.14
C SER A 41 2.20 20.85 14.77
N PHE A 42 1.40 21.19 13.77
CA PHE A 42 1.68 20.79 12.40
C PHE A 42 3.10 21.19 11.96
N HIS A 43 3.53 22.38 12.36
CA HIS A 43 4.84 22.91 12.03
C HIS A 43 6.00 22.08 12.63
N GLU A 44 5.88 21.65 13.89
CA GLU A 44 6.89 20.78 14.53
C GLU A 44 6.99 19.43 13.82
N LEU A 45 5.85 18.79 13.53
CA LEU A 45 5.82 17.54 12.80
C LEU A 45 6.38 17.69 11.39
N PHE A 46 6.02 18.77 10.71
CA PHE A 46 6.52 19.03 9.35
C PHE A 46 8.05 19.17 9.35
N LYS A 47 8.62 19.93 10.28
CA LYS A 47 10.08 20.05 10.44
C LYS A 47 10.74 18.71 10.74
N GLN A 48 10.14 17.91 11.63
CA GLN A 48 10.65 16.58 11.94
C GLN A 48 10.76 15.73 10.67
N PHE A 49 9.68 15.62 9.90
CA PHE A 49 9.67 14.80 8.69
C PHE A 49 10.53 15.35 7.55
N VAL A 50 10.74 16.67 7.48
CA VAL A 50 11.73 17.25 6.57
C VAL A 50 13.13 16.78 6.92
N ASN A 51 13.49 16.76 8.20
CA ASN A 51 14.80 16.30 8.63
C ASN A 51 14.99 14.80 8.39
N GLU A 52 13.98 13.98 8.73
CA GLU A 52 13.99 12.54 8.40
C GLU A 52 14.18 12.30 6.89
N LEU A 53 13.49 13.07 6.05
CA LEU A 53 13.62 12.94 4.59
C LEU A 53 15.04 13.27 4.12
N LYS A 54 15.66 14.31 4.66
CA LYS A 54 17.06 14.69 4.33
C LYS A 54 18.06 13.59 4.64
N GLU A 55 17.84 12.86 5.75
CA GLU A 55 18.71 11.76 6.16
C GLU A 55 18.61 10.53 5.25
N ILE A 56 17.43 10.28 4.69
CA ILE A 56 17.19 9.12 3.82
C ILE A 56 17.35 9.42 2.32
N GLN A 57 17.39 10.70 1.97
CA GLN A 57 17.54 11.12 0.58
C GLN A 57 18.98 10.91 0.11
N PHE A 58 19.15 10.23 -1.00
CA PHE A 58 20.44 10.08 -1.65
C PHE A 58 20.33 10.42 -3.14
N ASN A 59 21.43 10.86 -3.72
CA ASN A 59 21.55 11.04 -5.15
C ASN A 59 22.30 9.84 -5.73
N ASN A 60 21.72 9.18 -6.71
CA ASN A 60 22.36 8.07 -7.43
C ASN A 60 22.83 8.48 -8.83
N ASP A 61 22.80 9.77 -9.14
CA ASP A 61 23.18 10.36 -10.46
C ASP A 61 22.40 9.74 -11.64
N LYS A 62 21.22 9.18 -11.37
CA LYS A 62 20.33 8.63 -12.39
C LYS A 62 19.09 9.51 -12.58
N ILE A 63 18.58 9.52 -13.80
CA ILE A 63 17.29 10.14 -14.09
C ILE A 63 16.20 9.19 -13.57
N ASN A 64 15.40 9.68 -12.62
CA ASN A 64 14.27 8.95 -12.06
C ASN A 64 12.97 9.50 -12.66
N ASN A 65 12.12 8.61 -13.16
CA ASN A 65 10.83 8.97 -13.72
C ASN A 65 9.71 8.45 -12.81
N ILE A 66 8.68 9.27 -12.64
CA ILE A 66 7.46 8.90 -11.90
C ILE A 66 6.29 9.01 -12.87
N THR A 67 5.45 7.97 -12.88
CA THR A 67 4.22 7.95 -13.68
C THR A 67 3.02 7.73 -12.78
N ASN A 68 1.85 8.18 -13.20
CA ASN A 68 0.60 8.01 -12.47
C ASN A 68 -0.46 7.45 -13.43
N PHE A 69 -0.33 6.19 -13.76
CA PHE A 69 -1.31 5.43 -14.53
C PHE A 69 -1.40 4.00 -14.00
N SER A 70 -2.39 3.26 -14.47
CA SER A 70 -2.55 1.85 -14.13
C SER A 70 -1.29 1.04 -14.49
N ALA A 71 -0.91 0.10 -13.62
CA ALA A 71 0.18 -0.82 -13.89
C ALA A 71 -0.06 -1.62 -15.20
N LEU A 72 -1.32 -1.92 -15.53
CA LEU A 72 -1.68 -2.61 -16.78
C LEU A 72 -1.45 -1.74 -18.03
N ASN A 73 -1.37 -0.42 -17.86
CA ASN A 73 -1.06 0.52 -18.94
C ASN A 73 0.44 0.90 -18.98
N CYS A 74 1.28 0.22 -18.20
CA CYS A 74 2.70 0.47 -18.14
C CYS A 74 3.45 -0.32 -19.22
N ASP A 75 3.89 0.35 -20.28
CA ASP A 75 4.66 -0.24 -21.37
C ASP A 75 6.17 0.05 -21.29
N ILE A 76 6.63 0.55 -20.13
CA ILE A 76 8.04 0.89 -19.90
C ILE A 76 8.87 -0.39 -19.86
N LYS A 77 9.89 -0.46 -20.70
CA LYS A 77 10.83 -1.59 -20.71
C LYS A 77 11.90 -1.38 -19.65
N ALA A 78 12.18 -2.42 -18.89
CA ALA A 78 13.17 -2.41 -17.82
C ALA A 78 13.86 -3.77 -17.72
N ASP A 79 15.09 -3.81 -17.22
CA ASP A 79 15.80 -5.07 -16.95
C ASP A 79 15.18 -5.83 -15.77
N LEU A 80 14.63 -5.09 -14.79
CA LEU A 80 13.96 -5.63 -13.62
C LEU A 80 12.65 -4.89 -13.37
N VAL A 81 11.60 -5.63 -13.10
CA VAL A 81 10.29 -5.12 -12.71
C VAL A 81 9.94 -5.63 -11.31
N TYR A 82 9.77 -4.69 -10.37
CA TYR A 82 9.33 -4.99 -9.02
C TYR A 82 7.83 -4.72 -8.89
N ILE A 83 7.08 -5.73 -8.50
CA ILE A 83 5.63 -5.69 -8.38
C ILE A 83 5.26 -5.84 -6.90
N ASP A 84 4.59 -4.83 -6.34
CA ASP A 84 4.03 -4.83 -4.99
C ASP A 84 2.51 -4.67 -5.08
N PRO A 85 1.77 -5.75 -5.34
CA PRO A 85 0.33 -5.68 -5.59
C PRO A 85 -0.45 -5.53 -4.28
N PRO A 86 -1.73 -5.13 -4.34
CA PRO A 86 -2.60 -5.14 -3.18
C PRO A 86 -2.72 -6.53 -2.55
N TYR A 87 -2.66 -6.60 -1.22
CA TYR A 87 -2.75 -7.87 -0.49
C TYR A 87 -4.18 -8.15 -0.05
N PHE A 88 -4.75 -9.24 -0.54
CA PHE A 88 -6.01 -9.75 0.02
C PHE A 88 -5.73 -10.66 1.21
N ASN A 89 -6.62 -10.68 2.17
CA ASN A 89 -6.61 -11.72 3.19
C ASN A 89 -7.37 -12.97 2.70
N ILE A 90 -7.11 -14.12 3.32
CA ILE A 90 -7.76 -15.40 2.97
C ILE A 90 -9.29 -15.29 3.02
N LYS A 91 -9.84 -14.52 3.96
CA LYS A 91 -11.28 -14.30 4.11
C LYS A 91 -11.88 -13.37 3.06
N GLY A 92 -11.06 -12.81 2.18
CA GLY A 92 -11.51 -12.05 1.02
C GLY A 92 -12.01 -10.65 1.30
N SER A 93 -11.74 -10.10 2.47
CA SER A 93 -12.03 -8.69 2.68
C SER A 93 -11.08 -7.85 1.85
N HIS A 94 -11.66 -7.22 0.89
CA HIS A 94 -11.04 -6.20 0.04
C HIS A 94 -10.63 -5.00 0.88
N LEU A 95 -9.44 -4.52 0.65
CA LEU A 95 -8.94 -3.29 1.21
C LEU A 95 -8.76 -2.27 0.09
N SER A 96 -9.80 -1.49 -0.18
CA SER A 96 -9.65 -0.36 -1.07
C SER A 96 -8.64 0.63 -0.50
N TYR A 97 -7.58 0.90 -1.24
CA TYR A 97 -6.60 1.92 -0.88
C TYR A 97 -7.25 3.31 -0.83
N HIS A 98 -8.19 3.61 -1.71
CA HIS A 98 -8.95 4.85 -1.69
C HIS A 98 -9.72 5.04 -0.37
N SER A 99 -10.39 3.99 0.11
CA SER A 99 -11.09 4.05 1.39
C SER A 99 -10.12 4.16 2.58
N ARG A 100 -8.96 3.51 2.51
CA ARG A 100 -7.98 3.55 3.60
C ARG A 100 -7.21 4.84 3.69
N TYR A 101 -6.85 5.38 2.56
CA TYR A 101 -6.09 6.61 2.45
C TYR A 101 -6.97 7.79 2.00
N HIS A 102 -8.29 7.68 2.21
CA HIS A 102 -9.28 8.65 1.71
C HIS A 102 -8.92 10.11 2.01
N PHE A 103 -8.29 10.37 3.16
CA PHE A 103 -7.87 11.72 3.51
C PHE A 103 -6.73 12.22 2.63
N LEU A 104 -5.74 11.36 2.35
CA LEU A 104 -4.60 11.70 1.49
C LEU A 104 -5.03 11.81 0.03
N GLU A 105 -5.86 10.88 -0.43
CA GLU A 105 -6.48 10.93 -1.76
C GLU A 105 -7.30 12.23 -1.92
N GLY A 106 -8.06 12.60 -0.88
CA GLY A 106 -8.80 13.85 -0.88
C GLY A 106 -7.93 15.08 -0.93
N LEU A 107 -6.74 15.07 -0.33
CA LEU A 107 -5.78 16.18 -0.44
C LEU A 107 -5.23 16.34 -1.84
N THR A 108 -4.97 15.24 -2.55
CA THR A 108 -4.45 15.29 -3.93
C THR A 108 -5.52 15.68 -4.95
N ASN A 109 -6.79 15.41 -4.64
CA ASN A 109 -7.94 15.70 -5.51
C ASN A 109 -8.94 16.62 -4.83
N TYR A 110 -8.46 17.65 -4.15
CA TYR A 110 -9.26 18.48 -3.24
C TYR A 110 -10.50 19.11 -3.90
N ASN A 111 -10.37 19.57 -5.13
CA ASN A 111 -11.47 20.22 -5.86
C ASN A 111 -12.59 19.24 -6.23
N GLU A 112 -12.26 17.97 -6.44
CA GLU A 112 -13.20 16.92 -6.82
C GLU A 112 -13.69 16.07 -5.63
N LEU A 113 -13.10 16.27 -4.46
CA LEU A 113 -13.34 15.46 -3.26
C LEU A 113 -14.84 15.34 -2.92
N ALA A 114 -15.58 16.43 -3.06
CA ALA A 114 -17.01 16.46 -2.73
C ALA A 114 -17.85 15.46 -3.54
N ASN A 115 -17.40 15.12 -4.75
CA ASN A 115 -18.09 14.17 -5.64
C ASN A 115 -17.93 12.71 -5.22
N PHE A 116 -16.92 12.40 -4.40
CA PHE A 116 -16.54 11.03 -4.06
C PHE A 116 -16.75 10.68 -2.60
N ILE A 117 -17.04 11.63 -1.71
CA ILE A 117 -17.21 11.36 -0.30
C ILE A 117 -18.57 10.74 0.01
N SER A 118 -18.59 9.77 0.90
CA SER A 118 -19.82 9.24 1.46
C SER A 118 -20.34 10.15 2.57
N LEU A 119 -21.48 10.80 2.37
CA LEU A 119 -22.12 11.62 3.38
C LEU A 119 -22.71 10.81 4.53
N GLU A 120 -23.00 9.53 4.31
CA GLU A 120 -23.56 8.62 5.30
C GLU A 120 -22.53 8.16 6.33
N LYS A 121 -21.25 8.13 5.96
CA LYS A 121 -20.20 7.68 6.85
C LYS A 121 -19.62 8.82 7.67
N ASN A 122 -19.47 8.60 8.98
CA ASN A 122 -18.95 9.61 9.90
C ASN A 122 -17.58 10.16 9.53
N ASN A 123 -16.73 9.32 8.97
CA ASN A 123 -15.37 9.69 8.55
C ASN A 123 -15.31 10.29 7.14
N LYS A 124 -16.47 10.43 6.45
CA LYS A 124 -16.56 10.97 5.09
C LYS A 124 -15.57 10.31 4.13
N GLU A 125 -15.41 8.97 4.26
CA GLU A 125 -14.46 8.25 3.42
C GLU A 125 -14.84 8.34 1.93
N ILE A 126 -13.83 8.30 1.08
CA ILE A 126 -14.02 8.24 -0.36
C ILE A 126 -14.65 6.89 -0.71
N CYS A 127 -15.72 6.93 -1.48
CA CYS A 127 -16.38 5.77 -2.06
C CYS A 127 -16.27 5.84 -3.57
N ILE A 128 -15.44 5.00 -4.15
CA ILE A 128 -15.36 4.81 -5.59
C ILE A 128 -16.14 3.53 -5.91
N ASN A 129 -17.19 3.66 -6.71
CA ASN A 129 -18.05 2.56 -7.09
C ASN A 129 -17.49 1.71 -8.25
N GLN A 130 -16.28 2.01 -8.71
CA GLN A 130 -15.63 1.26 -9.78
C GLN A 130 -14.68 0.22 -9.20
N SER A 131 -14.74 -0.99 -9.74
CA SER A 131 -13.74 -2.02 -9.48
C SER A 131 -12.42 -1.56 -10.08
N MET A 132 -11.45 -1.31 -9.23
CA MET A 132 -10.09 -1.01 -9.67
C MET A 132 -9.35 -2.31 -10.01
N GLU A 133 -8.41 -2.19 -10.93
CA GLU A 133 -7.49 -3.29 -11.27
C GLU A 133 -6.76 -3.77 -10.01
N PHE A 134 -6.46 -5.05 -9.95
CA PHE A 134 -5.88 -5.73 -8.78
C PHE A 134 -6.70 -5.64 -7.49
N GLU A 135 -7.79 -4.91 -7.45
CA GLU A 135 -8.63 -4.78 -6.24
C GLU A 135 -9.75 -5.84 -6.17
N SER A 136 -9.97 -6.60 -7.23
CA SER A 136 -10.93 -7.71 -7.27
C SER A 136 -10.22 -9.04 -7.19
N LYS A 137 -10.65 -9.91 -6.27
CA LYS A 137 -10.15 -11.28 -6.20
C LYS A 137 -10.33 -12.04 -7.52
N THR A 138 -11.44 -11.80 -8.18
CA THR A 138 -11.80 -12.46 -9.44
C THR A 138 -10.81 -12.11 -10.54
N ASN A 139 -10.37 -10.86 -10.58
CA ASN A 139 -9.53 -10.34 -11.66
C ASN A 139 -8.05 -10.40 -11.36
N PHE A 140 -7.66 -10.41 -10.07
CA PHE A 140 -6.26 -10.31 -9.64
C PHE A 140 -5.30 -11.24 -10.40
N CYS A 141 -5.68 -12.52 -10.56
CA CYS A 141 -4.82 -13.48 -11.26
C CYS A 141 -4.67 -13.14 -12.73
N ASN A 142 -5.73 -12.65 -13.38
CA ASN A 142 -5.71 -12.25 -14.79
C ASN A 142 -4.90 -10.96 -14.95
N ASP A 143 -5.09 -9.97 -14.07
CA ASP A 143 -4.35 -8.72 -14.06
C ASP A 143 -2.85 -8.98 -13.86
N MET A 144 -2.48 -9.90 -12.96
CA MET A 144 -1.09 -10.33 -12.77
C MET A 144 -0.50 -10.99 -14.00
N LYS A 145 -1.25 -11.89 -14.66
CA LYS A 145 -0.81 -12.52 -15.91
C LYS A 145 -0.59 -11.48 -17.01
N GLU A 146 -1.52 -10.55 -17.16
CA GLU A 146 -1.41 -9.48 -18.14
C GLU A 146 -0.16 -8.62 -17.87
N LEU A 147 0.05 -8.18 -16.61
CA LEU A 147 1.20 -7.38 -16.24
C LEU A 147 2.52 -8.11 -16.50
N ILE A 148 2.63 -9.37 -16.08
CA ILE A 148 3.84 -10.18 -16.28
C ILE A 148 4.12 -10.39 -17.77
N SER A 149 3.10 -10.62 -18.57
CA SER A 149 3.24 -10.84 -20.03
C SER A 149 3.88 -9.64 -20.74
N LYS A 150 3.56 -8.42 -20.31
CA LYS A 150 4.14 -7.18 -20.85
C LYS A 150 5.64 -7.04 -20.57
N HIS A 151 6.09 -7.67 -19.49
CA HIS A 151 7.48 -7.58 -19.01
C HIS A 151 8.21 -8.93 -19.05
N ILE A 152 7.82 -9.82 -19.96
CA ILE A 152 8.35 -11.18 -20.04
C ILE A 152 9.88 -11.25 -20.17
N ASN A 153 10.50 -10.25 -20.79
CA ASN A 153 11.96 -10.17 -20.97
C ASN A 153 12.71 -9.59 -19.76
N SER A 154 11.98 -9.09 -18.76
CA SER A 154 12.55 -8.52 -17.54
C SER A 154 12.74 -9.59 -16.46
N ILE A 155 13.62 -9.36 -15.53
CA ILE A 155 13.58 -10.08 -14.24
C ILE A 155 12.34 -9.59 -13.50
N ILE A 156 11.44 -10.49 -13.15
CA ILE A 156 10.23 -10.18 -12.39
C ILE A 156 10.46 -10.47 -10.92
N VAL A 157 10.21 -9.51 -10.06
CA VAL A 157 10.26 -9.64 -8.60
C VAL A 157 8.91 -9.26 -8.03
N ILE A 158 8.21 -10.21 -7.44
CA ILE A 158 6.90 -9.98 -6.83
C ILE A 158 7.06 -10.03 -5.31
N SER A 159 6.79 -8.90 -4.62
CA SER A 159 6.66 -8.87 -3.17
C SER A 159 5.28 -9.35 -2.78
N TYR A 160 5.23 -10.34 -1.88
CA TYR A 160 3.97 -10.85 -1.40
C TYR A 160 4.09 -11.45 0.01
N ARG A 161 2.95 -11.62 0.67
CA ARG A 161 2.93 -12.18 2.02
C ARG A 161 2.34 -13.59 2.03
N ASN A 162 2.73 -14.40 3.02
CA ASN A 162 1.99 -15.60 3.34
C ASN A 162 0.58 -15.23 3.89
N MET A 163 -0.30 -16.19 3.97
CA MET A 163 -1.69 -16.02 4.42
C MET A 163 -2.48 -14.97 3.59
N GLY A 164 -2.05 -14.71 2.38
CA GLY A 164 -2.74 -13.89 1.38
C GLY A 164 -3.59 -14.72 0.42
N TYR A 165 -4.34 -14.03 -0.43
CA TYR A 165 -4.97 -14.58 -1.62
C TYR A 165 -4.56 -13.72 -2.82
N PRO A 166 -4.06 -14.32 -3.92
CA PRO A 166 -3.70 -15.74 -4.06
C PRO A 166 -2.61 -16.16 -3.07
N SER A 167 -2.40 -17.46 -2.90
CA SER A 167 -1.29 -18.00 -2.11
C SER A 167 0.06 -17.79 -2.82
N ILE A 168 1.16 -17.91 -2.10
CA ILE A 168 2.51 -17.85 -2.68
C ILE A 168 2.67 -18.88 -3.82
N GLU A 169 2.12 -20.07 -3.64
CA GLU A 169 2.22 -21.13 -4.66
C GLU A 169 1.37 -20.78 -5.91
N GLU A 170 0.20 -20.20 -5.74
CA GLU A 170 -0.61 -19.73 -6.87
C GLU A 170 0.10 -18.61 -7.65
N ILE A 171 0.77 -17.67 -6.96
CA ILE A 171 1.57 -16.62 -7.63
C ILE A 171 2.76 -17.25 -8.37
N LYS A 172 3.44 -18.22 -7.76
CA LYS A 172 4.51 -18.95 -8.43
C LYS A 172 4.01 -19.67 -9.68
N ASN A 173 2.83 -20.29 -9.61
CA ASN A 173 2.22 -20.95 -10.77
C ASN A 173 1.88 -19.95 -11.89
N ILE A 174 1.35 -18.78 -11.54
CA ILE A 174 1.15 -17.70 -12.51
C ILE A 174 2.48 -17.32 -13.18
N LEU A 175 3.54 -17.11 -12.38
CA LEU A 175 4.84 -16.72 -12.92
C LEU A 175 5.44 -17.83 -13.81
N SER A 176 5.17 -19.11 -13.49
CA SER A 176 5.66 -20.25 -14.27
C SER A 176 5.04 -20.40 -15.66
N GLU A 177 3.94 -19.70 -15.94
CA GLU A 177 3.38 -19.61 -17.29
C GLU A 177 4.27 -18.77 -18.24
N PHE A 178 5.13 -17.92 -17.66
CA PHE A 178 5.97 -16.96 -18.41
C PHE A 178 7.47 -17.19 -18.23
N LYS A 179 7.88 -17.86 -17.15
CA LYS A 179 9.28 -18.10 -16.80
C LYS A 179 9.52 -19.58 -16.54
N PRO A 180 10.67 -20.13 -16.92
CA PRO A 180 11.01 -21.52 -16.61
C PRO A 180 11.02 -21.77 -15.10
N LEU A 181 10.44 -22.87 -14.63
CA LEU A 181 10.37 -23.21 -13.21
C LEU A 181 11.75 -23.23 -12.52
N LYS A 182 12.79 -23.65 -13.23
CA LYS A 182 14.17 -23.68 -12.73
C LYS A 182 14.75 -22.29 -12.42
N ASP A 183 14.16 -21.25 -13.03
CA ASP A 183 14.59 -19.87 -12.90
C ASP A 183 13.65 -19.06 -11.98
N ILE A 184 12.73 -19.77 -11.27
CA ILE A 184 11.82 -19.16 -10.28
C ILE A 184 12.34 -19.46 -8.87
N TYR A 185 12.55 -18.41 -8.10
CA TYR A 185 13.07 -18.47 -6.72
C TYR A 185 12.07 -17.85 -5.76
N ILE A 186 11.92 -18.44 -4.57
CA ILE A 186 11.11 -17.90 -3.48
C ILE A 186 12.03 -17.60 -2.30
N VAL A 187 12.12 -16.34 -1.92
CA VAL A 187 12.94 -15.85 -0.82
C VAL A 187 12.04 -15.38 0.31
N ASN A 188 12.20 -15.98 1.49
CA ASN A 188 11.51 -15.54 2.70
C ASN A 188 12.32 -14.40 3.34
N LEU A 189 11.73 -13.21 3.46
CA LEU A 189 12.34 -12.04 4.09
C LEU A 189 12.18 -12.00 5.60
N GLY A 190 11.42 -12.96 6.16
CA GLY A 190 11.19 -13.06 7.58
C GLY A 190 9.84 -12.51 8.03
N GLU A 191 9.66 -12.48 9.35
CA GLU A 191 8.44 -12.01 9.97
C GLU A 191 8.33 -10.48 9.94
N TYR A 192 7.19 -10.00 9.55
CA TYR A 192 6.85 -8.61 9.74
C TYR A 192 5.54 -8.46 10.52
N SER A 193 5.44 -7.42 11.31
CA SER A 193 4.21 -7.10 12.03
C SER A 193 3.38 -6.11 11.22
N TYR A 194 2.27 -6.57 10.68
CA TYR A 194 1.32 -5.70 10.01
C TYR A 194 0.63 -4.78 11.02
N ALA A 195 0.84 -3.49 10.87
CA ALA A 195 0.36 -2.47 11.81
C ALA A 195 -1.16 -2.45 12.04
N LEU A 196 -1.93 -3.15 11.22
CA LEU A 196 -3.38 -3.22 11.29
C LEU A 196 -3.93 -4.49 11.96
N ASN A 197 -3.07 -5.43 12.30
CA ASN A 197 -3.52 -6.70 12.82
C ASN A 197 -3.58 -6.67 14.36
N ARG A 198 -4.79 -6.75 14.92
CA ARG A 198 -4.99 -6.95 16.35
C ARG A 198 -4.66 -8.37 16.82
N SER A 199 -4.67 -9.33 15.90
CA SER A 199 -4.25 -10.70 16.19
C SER A 199 -2.72 -10.75 16.12
N ARG A 200 -2.10 -11.47 17.06
CA ARG A 200 -0.66 -11.75 17.08
C ARG A 200 -0.22 -12.73 15.96
N THR A 201 -0.99 -12.83 14.88
CA THR A 201 -0.65 -13.66 13.75
C THR A 201 0.51 -13.02 13.01
N LYS A 202 1.66 -13.62 13.13
CA LYS A 202 2.86 -13.22 12.44
C LYS A 202 2.72 -13.58 10.97
N ALA A 203 2.96 -12.64 10.09
CA ALA A 203 3.03 -12.86 8.66
C ALA A 203 4.48 -12.75 8.20
N ASN A 204 4.87 -13.58 7.25
CA ASN A 204 6.16 -13.46 6.58
C ASN A 204 5.96 -12.80 5.24
N GLU A 205 6.92 -11.98 4.87
CA GLU A 205 7.04 -11.41 3.54
C GLU A 205 7.96 -12.26 2.68
N TYR A 206 7.62 -12.37 1.40
CA TYR A 206 8.33 -13.17 0.43
C TYR A 206 8.60 -12.37 -0.84
N LEU A 207 9.74 -12.65 -1.47
CA LEU A 207 9.98 -12.27 -2.84
C LEU A 207 9.88 -13.51 -3.72
N ILE A 208 9.05 -13.42 -4.75
CA ILE A 208 8.92 -14.45 -5.80
C ILE A 208 9.61 -13.88 -7.04
N ILE A 209 10.70 -14.49 -7.44
CA ILE A 209 11.61 -13.96 -8.46
C ILE A 209 11.61 -14.89 -9.66
N GLY A 210 11.32 -14.38 -10.85
CA GLY A 210 11.45 -15.09 -12.13
C GLY A 210 12.49 -14.40 -13.03
N ARG A 211 13.47 -15.16 -13.48
CA ARG A 211 14.52 -14.69 -14.39
C ARG A 211 14.24 -15.07 -15.83
#